data_34ba7c4e04e184efee4bcd502fc14002
#
_entry.id   34ba7c4e04e184efee4bcd502fc14002
#
_cell.length_a   1.000
_cell.length_b   1.000
_cell.length_c   1.000
_cell.angle_alpha   90.00
_cell.angle_beta   90.00
_cell.angle_gamma   90.00
#
_symmetry.space_group_name_H-M   'P 1'
#
loop_
_entity.id
_entity.type
_entity.pdbx_description
1 polymer ?
#
loop_
_entity_poly.entity_id
_entity_poly.type
_entity_poly.pdbx_seq_one_letter_code
_entity_poly.pdbx_strand_id
1 'polypeptide(L)'
;MKTNRFNSTLDAPFYYIVAVCCVIVAAKLMRFPRVKADGHGFYHCVSRVVEGRFIFQTSGHGSAEAEQFVQLLRRLEAFSGIRVLTYALMSNHFHLLCEVPVPKALSEAEVLERIEAGYGAPRRQALEEELARHWQQPDGSAQIQRLLDGYRRRMYDISVFIKELKGQFAQWYNQRHGRYGVLWAERFKSVMLEG
;
A
#
# COMPACT_ATOMS: atom_id res chain seq x y z
N MET A 1 -18.78 45.64 2.44
CA MET A 1 -18.08 44.82 3.44
C MET A 1 -18.76 43.45 3.51
N LYS A 2 -18.21 42.45 2.88
CA LYS A 2 -18.68 41.07 2.98
C LYS A 2 -17.54 40.24 3.60
N THR A 3 -17.74 39.84 4.84
CA THR A 3 -16.83 38.99 5.60
C THR A 3 -17.01 37.53 5.13
N ASN A 4 -16.02 37.00 4.43
CA ASN A 4 -15.92 35.55 4.14
C ASN A 4 -15.57 34.83 5.45
N ARG A 5 -16.50 34.05 5.97
CA ARG A 5 -16.23 33.04 7.01
C ARG A 5 -15.61 31.83 6.31
N PHE A 6 -14.34 31.61 6.54
CA PHE A 6 -13.67 30.34 6.23
C PHE A 6 -14.25 29.25 7.14
N ASN A 7 -14.76 28.20 6.53
CA ASN A 7 -15.26 27.00 7.22
C ASN A 7 -14.05 26.13 7.62
N SER A 8 -13.73 26.09 8.92
CA SER A 8 -12.49 25.57 9.51
C SER A 8 -12.52 24.06 9.88
N THR A 9 -13.29 23.22 9.19
CA THR A 9 -13.45 21.82 9.61
C THR A 9 -12.80 20.76 8.68
N LEU A 10 -12.15 21.17 7.59
CA LEU A 10 -11.50 20.24 6.65
C LEU A 10 -9.95 20.25 6.67
N ASP A 11 -9.33 21.15 7.44
CA ASP A 11 -7.86 21.35 7.38
C ASP A 11 -7.06 20.59 8.44
N ALA A 12 -7.68 20.04 9.46
CA ALA A 12 -6.97 19.38 10.56
C ALA A 12 -6.09 18.16 10.14
N PRO A 13 -6.54 17.24 9.25
CA PRO A 13 -5.70 16.12 8.85
C PRO A 13 -4.52 16.54 7.95
N PHE A 14 -4.67 17.62 7.18
CA PHE A 14 -3.61 18.08 6.27
C PHE A 14 -2.43 18.71 7.02
N TYR A 15 -2.70 19.50 8.07
CA TYR A 15 -1.65 20.10 8.91
C TYR A 15 -0.88 19.06 9.73
N TYR A 16 -1.54 18.01 10.20
CA TYR A 16 -0.88 16.92 10.91
C TYR A 16 0.11 16.16 10.00
N ILE A 17 -0.27 15.89 8.74
CA ILE A 17 0.61 15.22 7.77
C ILE A 17 1.83 16.10 7.46
N VAL A 18 1.66 17.41 7.29
CA VAL A 18 2.75 18.34 7.00
C VAL A 18 3.67 18.52 8.20
N ALA A 19 3.14 18.61 9.42
CA ALA A 19 3.95 18.75 10.65
C ALA A 19 4.82 17.50 10.91
N VAL A 20 4.28 16.30 10.69
CA VAL A 20 5.04 15.04 10.81
C VAL A 20 6.10 14.93 9.71
N CYS A 21 5.89 15.50 8.52
CA CYS A 21 6.86 15.55 7.45
C CYS A 21 8.16 16.27 7.83
N CYS A 22 8.08 17.38 8.58
CA CYS A 22 9.26 18.18 8.95
C CYS A 22 10.20 17.43 9.90
N VAL A 23 9.69 16.53 10.74
CA VAL A 23 10.49 15.76 11.71
C VAL A 23 11.28 14.63 11.02
N ILE A 24 10.78 14.08 9.91
CA ILE A 24 11.38 12.91 9.24
C ILE A 24 12.61 13.27 8.38
N VAL A 25 12.77 14.53 7.98
CA VAL A 25 13.90 14.96 7.12
C VAL A 25 15.25 14.93 7.86
N ALA A 26 15.26 14.97 9.19
CA ALA A 26 16.49 15.01 9.99
C ALA A 26 17.14 13.64 10.30
N ALA A 27 16.43 12.52 10.11
CA ALA A 27 16.94 11.17 10.40
C ALA A 27 17.61 10.50 9.20
N LYS A 28 18.61 11.18 8.61
CA LYS A 28 19.40 10.65 7.50
C LYS A 28 20.68 10.07 8.08
N LEU A 29 20.79 8.75 8.30
CA LEU A 29 22.12 8.07 8.23
C LEU A 29 22.23 6.65 8.79
N MET A 30 21.21 5.97 9.31
CA MET A 30 21.40 4.56 9.68
C MET A 30 20.29 3.66 9.10
N ARG A 31 20.71 2.54 8.47
CA ARG A 31 19.78 1.50 7.97
C ARG A 31 19.36 0.60 9.12
N PHE A 32 18.48 1.08 9.96
CA PHE A 32 17.84 0.21 10.96
C PHE A 32 16.79 -0.71 10.31
N PRO A 33 16.60 -1.92 10.86
CA PRO A 33 15.42 -2.71 10.57
C PRO A 33 14.16 -1.88 10.84
N ARG A 34 13.11 -2.12 10.04
CA ARG A 34 11.85 -1.40 10.28
C ARG A 34 11.24 -1.88 11.58
N VAL A 35 10.92 -0.93 12.46
CA VAL A 35 10.15 -1.22 13.67
C VAL A 35 8.75 -1.64 13.21
N LYS A 36 8.29 -2.79 13.68
CA LYS A 36 6.93 -3.28 13.51
C LYS A 36 6.33 -3.45 14.90
N ALA A 37 5.07 -3.06 15.06
CA ALA A 37 4.34 -3.32 16.29
C ALA A 37 4.09 -4.83 16.42
N ASP A 38 4.13 -5.33 17.65
CA ASP A 38 3.71 -6.68 17.99
C ASP A 38 2.16 -6.70 18.07
N GLY A 39 1.49 -6.62 16.91
CA GLY A 39 0.05 -6.57 16.81
C GLY A 39 -0.46 -5.33 16.11
N HIS A 40 -1.35 -4.57 16.75
CA HIS A 40 -1.94 -3.34 16.18
C HIS A 40 -0.91 -2.20 16.13
N GLY A 41 -0.89 -1.43 15.02
CA GLY A 41 0.02 -0.29 14.91
C GLY A 41 -0.37 0.69 13.81
N PHE A 42 0.01 1.95 14.00
CA PHE A 42 -0.15 3.02 13.02
C PHE A 42 1.19 3.37 12.39
N TYR A 43 1.20 3.59 11.08
CA TYR A 43 2.41 3.89 10.33
C TYR A 43 2.20 5.05 9.38
N HIS A 44 3.06 6.05 9.49
CA HIS A 44 3.20 7.06 8.45
C HIS A 44 4.29 6.62 7.48
N CYS A 45 3.91 6.37 6.23
CA CYS A 45 4.77 5.87 5.17
C CYS A 45 4.98 6.93 4.10
N VAL A 46 6.23 7.10 3.65
CA VAL A 46 6.61 8.06 2.61
C VAL A 46 7.49 7.39 1.58
N SER A 47 7.27 7.67 0.30
CA SER A 47 8.18 7.27 -0.77
C SER A 47 8.25 8.32 -1.87
N ARG A 48 9.45 8.53 -2.40
CA ARG A 48 9.77 9.55 -3.39
C ARG A 48 10.16 8.94 -4.72
N VAL A 49 9.81 9.63 -5.80
CA VAL A 49 10.21 9.28 -7.17
C VAL A 49 11.69 9.59 -7.37
N VAL A 50 12.34 8.76 -8.19
CA VAL A 50 13.76 8.94 -8.57
C VAL A 50 13.97 10.30 -9.22
N GLU A 51 15.11 10.94 -8.91
CA GLU A 51 15.48 12.27 -9.44
C GLU A 51 14.44 13.39 -9.16
N GLY A 52 13.49 13.14 -8.24
CA GLY A 52 12.46 14.12 -7.90
C GLY A 52 11.46 14.41 -9.03
N ARG A 53 11.36 13.54 -10.04
CA ARG A 53 10.47 13.74 -11.19
C ARG A 53 9.03 13.89 -10.76
N PHE A 54 8.34 14.84 -11.37
CA PHE A 54 6.92 15.09 -11.16
C PHE A 54 6.10 14.11 -12.00
N ILE A 55 5.58 13.06 -11.36
CA ILE A 55 4.77 12.04 -12.02
C ILE A 55 3.28 12.15 -11.68
N PHE A 56 2.96 12.75 -10.55
CA PHE A 56 1.60 13.06 -10.15
C PHE A 56 1.34 14.53 -10.46
N GLN A 57 0.79 14.83 -11.64
CA GLN A 57 0.44 16.21 -12.00
C GLN A 57 -0.84 16.58 -11.28
N THR A 58 -0.81 17.72 -10.58
CA THR A 58 -1.93 18.23 -9.79
C THR A 58 -2.70 19.34 -10.52
N SER A 59 -2.68 19.39 -11.84
CA SER A 59 -3.43 20.40 -12.59
C SER A 59 -4.92 20.07 -12.60
N GLY A 60 -5.67 20.69 -11.69
CA GLY A 60 -7.12 20.92 -11.70
C GLY A 60 -8.09 19.71 -11.79
N HIS A 61 -7.78 18.73 -12.57
CA HIS A 61 -8.44 17.42 -12.68
C HIS A 61 -7.39 16.36 -12.39
N GLY A 62 -7.71 15.36 -11.56
CA GLY A 62 -6.78 14.30 -11.16
C GLY A 62 -6.05 13.70 -12.37
N SER A 63 -4.73 13.50 -12.27
CA SER A 63 -3.99 12.84 -13.35
C SER A 63 -4.32 11.35 -13.39
N ALA A 64 -4.25 10.74 -14.58
CA ALA A 64 -4.42 9.30 -14.73
C ALA A 64 -3.45 8.49 -13.83
N GLU A 65 -2.28 9.06 -13.55
CA GLU A 65 -1.29 8.50 -12.64
C GLU A 65 -1.76 8.52 -11.19
N ALA A 66 -2.38 9.62 -10.74
CA ALA A 66 -2.95 9.73 -9.40
C ALA A 66 -4.15 8.80 -9.24
N GLU A 67 -5.04 8.74 -10.22
CA GLU A 67 -6.19 7.83 -10.22
C GLU A 67 -5.74 6.36 -10.16
N GLN A 68 -4.80 5.97 -10.99
CA GLN A 68 -4.26 4.61 -10.99
C GLN A 68 -3.58 4.25 -9.68
N PHE A 69 -2.83 5.19 -9.09
CA PHE A 69 -2.20 4.97 -7.78
C PHE A 69 -3.26 4.70 -6.71
N VAL A 70 -4.33 5.50 -6.68
CA VAL A 70 -5.42 5.35 -5.71
C VAL A 70 -6.19 4.05 -5.94
N GLN A 71 -6.44 3.66 -7.20
CA GLN A 71 -7.07 2.37 -7.51
C GLN A 71 -6.25 1.18 -7.00
N LEU A 72 -4.93 1.19 -7.25
CA LEU A 72 -4.01 0.16 -6.73
C LEU A 72 -3.97 0.16 -5.20
N LEU A 73 -3.95 1.34 -4.59
CA LEU A 73 -3.97 1.50 -3.13
C LEU A 73 -5.20 0.81 -2.53
N ARG A 74 -6.40 1.08 -3.06
CA ARG A 74 -7.66 0.49 -2.56
C ARG A 74 -7.74 -1.01 -2.78
N ARG A 75 -7.28 -1.50 -3.93
CA ARG A 75 -7.22 -2.94 -4.20
C ARG A 75 -6.30 -3.68 -3.23
N LEU A 76 -5.11 -3.12 -2.99
CA LEU A 76 -4.15 -3.73 -2.06
C LEU A 76 -4.59 -3.59 -0.61
N GLU A 77 -5.30 -2.53 -0.24
CA GLU A 77 -5.96 -2.38 1.06
C GLU A 77 -6.94 -3.55 1.29
N ALA A 78 -7.83 -3.81 0.32
CA ALA A 78 -8.79 -4.91 0.39
C ALA A 78 -8.12 -6.29 0.50
N PHE A 79 -7.00 -6.51 -0.22
CA PHE A 79 -6.23 -7.76 -0.11
C PHE A 79 -5.52 -7.89 1.23
N SER A 80 -4.77 -6.87 1.63
CA SER A 80 -3.83 -6.97 2.76
C SER A 80 -4.50 -6.94 4.13
N GLY A 81 -5.70 -6.36 4.23
CA GLY A 81 -6.36 -6.06 5.49
C GLY A 81 -5.76 -4.90 6.26
N ILE A 82 -4.81 -4.18 5.67
CA ILE A 82 -4.30 -2.91 6.17
C ILE A 82 -5.34 -1.83 5.85
N ARG A 83 -5.56 -0.88 6.76
CA ARG A 83 -6.49 0.23 6.58
C ARG A 83 -5.71 1.50 6.24
N VAL A 84 -6.03 2.13 5.12
CA VAL A 84 -5.45 3.43 4.75
C VAL A 84 -6.36 4.53 5.30
N LEU A 85 -5.94 5.15 6.39
CA LEU A 85 -6.71 6.18 7.08
C LEU A 85 -6.75 7.49 6.28
N THR A 86 -5.61 7.87 5.73
CA THR A 86 -5.51 9.02 4.82
C THR A 86 -4.28 8.92 3.95
N TYR A 87 -4.27 9.68 2.85
CA TYR A 87 -3.12 9.78 1.94
C TYR A 87 -2.98 11.18 1.35
N ALA A 88 -1.75 11.52 0.97
CA ALA A 88 -1.47 12.70 0.18
C ALA A 88 -0.54 12.34 -0.99
N LEU A 89 -0.97 12.67 -2.21
CA LEU A 89 -0.14 12.54 -3.41
C LEU A 89 0.40 13.92 -3.77
N MET A 90 1.71 14.06 -3.60
CA MET A 90 2.45 15.24 -4.05
C MET A 90 3.02 14.98 -5.43
N SER A 91 3.43 16.01 -6.16
CA SER A 91 3.90 15.88 -7.54
C SER A 91 4.97 14.78 -7.75
N ASN A 92 5.84 14.53 -6.77
CA ASN A 92 6.96 13.58 -6.87
C ASN A 92 7.12 12.62 -5.68
N HIS A 93 6.17 12.56 -4.78
CA HIS A 93 6.16 11.63 -3.64
C HIS A 93 4.75 11.43 -3.10
N PHE A 94 4.58 10.42 -2.26
CA PHE A 94 3.32 10.19 -1.57
C PHE A 94 3.54 10.02 -0.06
N HIS A 95 2.50 10.32 0.69
CA HIS A 95 2.34 10.03 2.11
C HIS A 95 1.14 9.14 2.31
N LEU A 96 1.27 8.13 3.16
CA LEU A 96 0.17 7.27 3.59
C LEU A 96 0.18 7.18 5.11
N LEU A 97 -0.97 7.35 5.71
CA LEU A 97 -1.21 7.00 7.10
C LEU A 97 -2.00 5.69 7.12
N CYS A 98 -1.37 4.64 7.62
CA CYS A 98 -1.93 3.29 7.62
C CYS A 98 -2.09 2.76 9.03
N GLU A 99 -3.18 2.05 9.26
CA GLU A 99 -3.41 1.21 10.41
C GLU A 99 -3.18 -0.25 10.02
N VAL A 100 -2.31 -0.93 10.73
CA VAL A 100 -2.12 -2.38 10.63
C VAL A 100 -2.86 -3.00 11.80
N PRO A 101 -4.02 -3.64 11.59
CA PRO A 101 -4.75 -4.29 12.67
C PRO A 101 -4.05 -5.57 13.12
N VAL A 102 -4.44 -6.09 14.27
CA VAL A 102 -3.99 -7.40 14.74
C VAL A 102 -4.32 -8.46 13.68
N PRO A 103 -3.35 -9.27 13.25
CA PRO A 103 -3.59 -10.33 12.28
C PRO A 103 -4.68 -11.30 12.75
N LYS A 104 -5.59 -11.65 11.85
CA LYS A 104 -6.62 -12.67 12.10
C LYS A 104 -6.26 -13.96 11.38
N ALA A 105 -6.59 -15.09 12.00
CA ALA A 105 -6.60 -16.35 11.29
C ALA A 105 -7.68 -16.29 10.20
N LEU A 106 -7.27 -16.52 8.96
CA LEU A 106 -8.18 -16.48 7.81
C LEU A 106 -8.45 -17.90 7.30
N SER A 107 -9.71 -18.22 7.07
CA SER A 107 -10.13 -19.42 6.36
C SER A 107 -9.67 -19.37 4.89
N GLU A 108 -9.76 -20.50 4.20
CA GLU A 108 -9.49 -20.57 2.76
C GLU A 108 -10.41 -19.63 1.97
N ALA A 109 -11.72 -19.65 2.28
CA ALA A 109 -12.70 -18.79 1.61
C ALA A 109 -12.36 -17.29 1.77
N GLU A 110 -12.02 -16.85 2.98
CA GLU A 110 -11.60 -15.45 3.22
C GLU A 110 -10.32 -15.08 2.48
N VAL A 111 -9.36 -16.00 2.34
CA VAL A 111 -8.15 -15.77 1.53
C VAL A 111 -8.53 -15.60 0.06
N LEU A 112 -9.40 -16.45 -0.49
CA LEU A 112 -9.88 -16.35 -1.87
C LEU A 112 -10.65 -15.06 -2.15
N GLU A 113 -11.53 -14.64 -1.24
CA GLU A 113 -12.25 -13.36 -1.34
C GLU A 113 -11.28 -12.17 -1.39
N ARG A 114 -10.28 -12.15 -0.52
CA ARG A 114 -9.26 -11.08 -0.50
C ARG A 114 -8.40 -11.09 -1.76
N ILE A 115 -8.08 -12.26 -2.29
CA ILE A 115 -7.35 -12.37 -3.57
C ILE A 115 -8.19 -11.80 -4.70
N GLU A 116 -9.48 -12.10 -4.76
CA GLU A 116 -10.38 -11.51 -5.75
C GLU A 116 -10.45 -9.99 -5.63
N ALA A 117 -10.64 -9.48 -4.41
CA ALA A 117 -10.71 -8.03 -4.15
C ALA A 117 -9.42 -7.30 -4.56
N GLY A 118 -8.25 -7.89 -4.34
CA GLY A 118 -6.95 -7.29 -4.64
C GLY A 118 -6.47 -7.49 -6.08
N TYR A 119 -6.70 -8.67 -6.66
CA TYR A 119 -6.10 -9.08 -7.93
C TYR A 119 -7.13 -9.45 -9.01
N GLY A 120 -8.42 -9.47 -8.66
CA GLY A 120 -9.52 -9.75 -9.55
C GLY A 120 -9.86 -11.24 -9.68
N ALA A 121 -11.05 -11.50 -10.25
CA ALA A 121 -11.61 -12.85 -10.42
C ALA A 121 -10.69 -13.83 -11.19
N PRO A 122 -9.95 -13.43 -12.24
CA PRO A 122 -9.06 -14.36 -12.92
C PRO A 122 -7.96 -14.93 -12.01
N ARG A 123 -7.45 -14.12 -11.06
CA ARG A 123 -6.43 -14.60 -10.11
C ARG A 123 -7.02 -15.55 -9.08
N ARG A 124 -8.23 -15.27 -8.60
CA ARG A 124 -8.98 -16.18 -7.73
C ARG A 124 -9.21 -17.52 -8.42
N GLN A 125 -9.76 -17.50 -9.64
CA GLN A 125 -10.03 -18.72 -10.41
C GLN A 125 -8.77 -19.56 -10.63
N ALA A 126 -7.65 -18.93 -11.03
CA ALA A 126 -6.38 -19.63 -11.21
C ALA A 126 -5.90 -20.31 -9.91
N LEU A 127 -6.12 -19.68 -8.75
CA LEU A 127 -5.79 -20.28 -7.47
C LEU A 127 -6.74 -21.43 -7.13
N GLU A 128 -8.05 -21.29 -7.34
CA GLU A 128 -9.02 -22.37 -7.11
C GLU A 128 -8.69 -23.62 -7.95
N GLU A 129 -8.31 -23.42 -9.21
CA GLU A 129 -7.86 -24.51 -10.09
C GLU A 129 -6.55 -25.15 -9.58
N GLU A 130 -5.62 -24.38 -9.03
CA GLU A 130 -4.39 -24.86 -8.42
C GLU A 130 -4.67 -25.67 -7.15
N LEU A 131 -5.54 -25.20 -6.27
CA LEU A 131 -5.99 -25.89 -5.08
C LEU A 131 -6.67 -27.22 -5.42
N ALA A 132 -7.58 -27.22 -6.41
CA ALA A 132 -8.28 -28.42 -6.88
C ALA A 132 -7.31 -29.50 -7.41
N ARG A 133 -6.25 -29.09 -8.11
CA ARG A 133 -5.19 -30.03 -8.58
C ARG A 133 -4.42 -30.64 -7.41
N HIS A 134 -4.14 -29.88 -6.37
CA HIS A 134 -3.43 -30.39 -5.18
C HIS A 134 -4.30 -31.37 -4.38
N TRP A 135 -5.62 -31.16 -4.29
CA TRP A 135 -6.52 -32.08 -3.61
C TRP A 135 -6.47 -33.53 -4.14
N GLN A 136 -6.06 -33.71 -5.39
CA GLN A 136 -5.94 -35.03 -6.03
C GLN A 136 -4.60 -35.73 -5.75
N GLN A 137 -3.70 -35.10 -5.01
CA GLN A 137 -2.36 -35.62 -4.72
C GLN A 137 -2.25 -36.17 -3.28
N PRO A 138 -1.41 -37.18 -3.03
CA PRO A 138 -1.25 -37.72 -1.69
C PRO A 138 -0.87 -36.70 -0.61
N ASP A 139 -0.03 -35.71 -0.97
CA ASP A 139 0.41 -34.62 -0.08
C ASP A 139 -0.40 -33.33 -0.26
N GLY A 140 -1.56 -33.41 -0.88
CA GLY A 140 -2.34 -32.26 -1.34
C GLY A 140 -2.68 -31.27 -0.22
N SER A 141 -3.09 -31.74 0.94
CA SER A 141 -3.45 -30.88 2.07
C SER A 141 -2.26 -30.03 2.53
N ALA A 142 -1.05 -30.59 2.60
CA ALA A 142 0.14 -29.85 3.01
C ALA A 142 0.58 -28.82 1.94
N GLN A 143 0.37 -29.13 0.66
CA GLN A 143 0.67 -28.21 -0.44
C GLN A 143 -0.31 -27.04 -0.46
N ILE A 144 -1.61 -27.32 -0.27
CA ILE A 144 -2.67 -26.31 -0.14
C ILE A 144 -2.35 -25.35 1.01
N GLN A 145 -2.03 -25.86 2.19
CA GLN A 145 -1.68 -25.00 3.33
C GLN A 145 -0.45 -24.12 3.04
N ARG A 146 0.61 -24.67 2.46
CA ARG A 146 1.79 -23.88 2.07
C ARG A 146 1.45 -22.76 1.08
N LEU A 147 0.57 -23.03 0.11
CA LEU A 147 0.13 -22.06 -0.87
C LEU A 147 -0.69 -20.94 -0.23
N LEU A 148 -1.69 -21.30 0.58
CA LEU A 148 -2.52 -20.33 1.31
C LEU A 148 -1.68 -19.50 2.31
N ASP A 149 -0.73 -20.12 3.02
CA ASP A 149 0.16 -19.43 3.93
C ASP A 149 1.11 -18.47 3.20
N GLY A 150 1.44 -18.75 1.94
CA GLY A 150 2.13 -17.82 1.06
C GLY A 150 1.36 -16.50 0.90
N TYR A 151 0.03 -16.58 0.76
CA TYR A 151 -0.83 -15.38 0.70
C TYR A 151 -1.04 -14.75 2.08
N ARG A 152 -1.32 -15.57 3.13
CA ARG A 152 -1.52 -15.06 4.51
C ARG A 152 -0.32 -14.26 5.01
N ARG A 153 0.92 -14.68 4.72
CA ARG A 153 2.15 -13.96 5.08
C ARG A 153 2.30 -12.59 4.43
N ARG A 154 1.56 -12.33 3.35
CA ARG A 154 1.55 -11.01 2.69
C ARG A 154 0.50 -10.06 3.27
N MET A 155 -0.43 -10.59 4.05
CA MET A 155 -1.48 -9.82 4.71
C MET A 155 -0.96 -9.26 6.04
N TYR A 156 -1.52 -8.14 6.47
CA TYR A 156 -1.14 -7.43 7.70
C TYR A 156 0.34 -7.04 7.81
N ASP A 157 1.05 -6.99 6.68
CA ASP A 157 2.46 -6.58 6.63
C ASP A 157 2.62 -5.27 5.85
N ILE A 158 2.90 -4.18 6.56
CA ILE A 158 3.08 -2.84 5.98
C ILE A 158 4.23 -2.81 4.97
N SER A 159 5.27 -3.64 5.15
CA SER A 159 6.40 -3.68 4.25
C SER A 159 6.06 -4.31 2.92
N VAL A 160 5.27 -5.39 2.96
CA VAL A 160 4.78 -6.08 1.77
C VAL A 160 3.77 -5.18 1.05
N PHE A 161 2.82 -4.60 1.78
CA PHE A 161 1.82 -3.69 1.24
C PHE A 161 2.44 -2.55 0.42
N ILE A 162 3.36 -1.80 1.03
CA ILE A 162 4.01 -0.67 0.33
C ILE A 162 4.92 -1.17 -0.80
N LYS A 163 5.61 -2.31 -0.63
CA LYS A 163 6.42 -2.90 -1.70
C LYS A 163 5.57 -3.24 -2.92
N GLU A 164 4.41 -3.86 -2.72
CA GLU A 164 3.50 -4.26 -3.80
C GLU A 164 2.88 -3.04 -4.47
N LEU A 165 2.41 -2.07 -3.71
CA LEU A 165 1.89 -0.80 -4.25
C LEU A 165 2.91 -0.12 -5.15
N LYS A 166 4.14 0.04 -4.65
CA LYS A 166 5.23 0.66 -5.42
C LYS A 166 5.60 -0.15 -6.66
N GLY A 167 5.65 -1.47 -6.54
CA GLY A 167 6.01 -2.37 -7.65
C GLY A 167 4.97 -2.35 -8.76
N GLN A 168 3.70 -2.55 -8.42
CA GLN A 168 2.61 -2.56 -9.40
C GLN A 168 2.45 -1.19 -10.08
N PHE A 169 2.53 -0.10 -9.31
CA PHE A 169 2.47 1.24 -9.88
C PHE A 169 3.66 1.53 -10.80
N ALA A 170 4.89 1.16 -10.40
CA ALA A 170 6.07 1.36 -11.23
C ALA A 170 5.98 0.58 -12.56
N GLN A 171 5.49 -0.66 -12.51
CA GLN A 171 5.29 -1.49 -13.70
C GLN A 171 4.28 -0.84 -14.65
N TRP A 172 3.11 -0.44 -14.13
CA TRP A 172 2.08 0.24 -14.91
C TRP A 172 2.59 1.56 -15.50
N TYR A 173 3.25 2.39 -14.68
CA TYR A 173 3.77 3.67 -15.10
C TYR A 173 4.82 3.53 -16.21
N ASN A 174 5.78 2.63 -16.04
CA ASN A 174 6.82 2.37 -17.04
C ASN A 174 6.22 1.87 -18.35
N GLN A 175 5.27 0.94 -18.30
CA GLN A 175 4.59 0.43 -19.47
C GLN A 175 3.82 1.54 -20.21
N ARG A 176 3.07 2.36 -19.47
CA ARG A 176 2.28 3.47 -20.05
C ARG A 176 3.15 4.53 -20.73
N HIS A 177 4.31 4.81 -20.16
CA HIS A 177 5.20 5.88 -20.63
C HIS A 177 6.40 5.37 -21.47
N GLY A 178 6.41 4.11 -21.88
CA GLY A 178 7.51 3.52 -22.66
C GLY A 178 8.86 3.59 -21.94
N ARG A 179 8.87 3.52 -20.60
CA ARG A 179 10.08 3.67 -19.78
C ARG A 179 10.56 2.34 -19.24
N TYR A 180 11.86 2.32 -18.95
CA TYR A 180 12.54 1.21 -18.30
C TYR A 180 13.26 1.69 -17.03
N GLY A 181 13.54 0.75 -16.12
CA GLY A 181 14.31 1.00 -14.90
C GLY A 181 13.47 1.42 -13.70
N VAL A 182 14.17 1.91 -12.68
CA VAL A 182 13.55 2.25 -11.38
C VAL A 182 12.71 3.51 -11.46
N LEU A 183 11.55 3.48 -10.79
CA LEU A 183 10.68 4.64 -10.64
C LEU A 183 10.87 5.32 -9.28
N TRP A 184 11.16 4.54 -8.25
CA TRP A 184 11.25 5.02 -6.87
C TRP A 184 12.71 5.16 -6.43
N ALA A 185 13.07 6.30 -5.87
CA ALA A 185 14.46 6.65 -5.52
C ALA A 185 15.09 5.68 -4.50
N GLU A 186 14.29 5.21 -3.55
CA GLU A 186 14.77 4.36 -2.45
C GLU A 186 13.65 3.48 -1.86
N ARG A 187 13.99 2.67 -0.86
CA ARG A 187 12.99 2.01 -0.02
C ARG A 187 12.12 3.08 0.63
N PHE A 188 10.84 2.78 0.84
CA PHE A 188 9.98 3.72 1.54
C PHE A 188 10.45 3.92 3.00
N LYS A 189 10.22 5.11 3.52
CA LYS A 189 10.43 5.46 4.94
C LYS A 189 9.12 5.27 5.68
N SER A 190 9.20 4.78 6.91
CA SER A 190 8.03 4.69 7.78
C SER A 190 8.41 5.08 9.20
N VAL A 191 7.48 5.76 9.86
CA VAL A 191 7.51 6.04 11.29
C VAL A 191 6.30 5.34 11.89
N MET A 192 6.50 4.59 12.95
CA MET A 192 5.43 4.05 13.77
C MET A 192 4.96 5.17 14.69
N LEU A 193 3.66 5.38 14.74
CA LEU A 193 3.02 6.36 15.60
C LEU A 193 2.53 5.64 16.85
N GLU A 194 2.95 6.13 17.99
CA GLU A 194 2.44 5.71 19.29
C GLU A 194 1.18 6.54 19.59
N GLY A 195 0.10 5.86 19.98
CA GLY A 195 -1.17 6.47 20.35
C GLY A 195 -1.32 6.53 21.86
#